data_6f0d74aecf3aadfc2d059b8af2fa11e5
#
_entry.id   6f0d74aecf3aadfc2d059b8af2fa11e5
#
_cell.length_a   1.000
_cell.length_b   1.000
_cell.length_c   1.000
_cell.angle_alpha   90.00
_cell.angle_beta   90.00
_cell.angle_gamma   90.00
#
_symmetry.space_group_name_H-M   'P 1'
#
loop_
_entity.id
_entity.type
_entity.pdbx_description
1 polymer ?
#
loop_
_entity_poly.entity_id
_entity_poly.type
_entity_poly.pdbx_seq_one_letter_code
_entity_poly.pdbx_strand_id
1 'polypeptide(L)'
;MSDFLAMRRRKGQRPGGLPEVAVGEDNGLRSMYLGSDTLQSQMRISDPAELVLAYTRAMAGCLLLQASPRRILHVGLGGGSLPRFFHARLPESMNVAVELNPQVVALCQSMFCLPADERMQVVTGDGVDYMGRQTAAFDTILIDAFDGYNIITAMVAEPFLHDCRMALREGGVLAVNLWSRHPRYHQHLDAMRHAFDGRVLVLPAETHGNVAAFALRDAPGHALRFDQLEARARALQDEHGLDFPAMVAALKKANQHTASRLLP
;
A
#
# COMPACT_ATOMS: atom_id res chain seq x y z
N MET A 1 -25.14 26.38 -8.35
CA MET A 1 -24.62 26.85 -7.04
C MET A 1 -24.82 25.70 -6.08
N SER A 2 -23.73 24.99 -5.80
CA SER A 2 -23.74 23.66 -5.25
C SER A 2 -23.86 23.67 -3.73
N ASP A 3 -24.65 22.76 -3.20
CA ASP A 3 -24.85 22.48 -1.77
C ASP A 3 -23.59 21.87 -1.11
N PHE A 4 -22.45 22.50 -1.30
CA PHE A 4 -21.15 22.06 -0.74
C PHE A 4 -20.91 22.56 0.69
N LEU A 5 -21.93 23.14 1.36
CA LEU A 5 -21.73 23.91 2.60
C LEU A 5 -22.43 23.37 3.85
N ALA A 6 -22.92 22.15 3.87
CA ALA A 6 -23.78 21.69 4.98
C ALA A 6 -23.20 20.57 5.86
N MET A 7 -21.89 20.27 5.83
CA MET A 7 -21.29 19.44 6.89
C MET A 7 -20.12 20.15 7.57
N ARG A 8 -20.42 21.25 8.23
CA ARG A 8 -19.50 21.86 9.19
C ARG A 8 -19.39 20.97 10.43
N ARG A 9 -18.30 20.30 10.52
CA ARG A 9 -17.70 19.54 11.61
C ARG A 9 -18.00 19.99 13.02
N ARG A 10 -18.37 19.03 13.85
CA ARG A 10 -18.04 19.02 15.28
C ARG A 10 -16.68 18.32 15.45
N LYS A 11 -15.64 19.06 15.77
CA LYS A 11 -14.39 18.53 16.33
C LYS A 11 -14.74 17.82 17.64
N GLY A 12 -14.57 16.52 17.68
CA GLY A 12 -14.77 15.73 18.88
C GLY A 12 -14.23 14.32 18.68
N GLN A 13 -12.91 14.13 18.76
CA GLN A 13 -12.39 12.81 19.05
C GLN A 13 -12.93 12.39 20.42
N ARG A 14 -13.69 11.29 20.46
CA ARG A 14 -13.98 10.61 21.72
C ARG A 14 -12.66 9.97 22.18
N PRO A 15 -12.23 10.14 23.44
CA PRO A 15 -11.05 9.45 23.95
C PRO A 15 -11.25 7.92 23.76
N GLY A 16 -10.38 7.25 23.01
CA GLY A 16 -10.39 5.81 22.78
C GLY A 16 -11.31 5.30 21.66
N GLY A 17 -11.95 6.16 20.87
CA GLY A 17 -12.80 5.76 19.74
C GLY A 17 -12.05 5.77 18.39
N LEU A 18 -12.49 4.90 17.46
CA LEU A 18 -12.03 4.94 16.08
C LEU A 18 -12.38 6.29 15.42
N PRO A 19 -11.57 6.80 14.48
CA PRO A 19 -11.83 8.07 13.80
C PRO A 19 -13.14 8.00 13.01
N GLU A 20 -13.89 9.11 13.02
CA GLU A 20 -15.08 9.25 12.19
C GLU A 20 -14.70 9.25 10.71
N VAL A 21 -15.49 8.56 9.89
CA VAL A 21 -15.26 8.47 8.45
C VAL A 21 -16.21 9.40 7.72
N ALA A 22 -15.66 10.29 6.89
CA ALA A 22 -16.43 11.16 6.00
C ALA A 22 -16.16 10.80 4.53
N VAL A 23 -17.20 10.92 3.70
CA VAL A 23 -17.12 10.69 2.26
C VAL A 23 -17.60 11.93 1.54
N GLY A 24 -16.92 12.32 0.47
CA GLY A 24 -17.30 13.41 -0.41
C GLY A 24 -17.17 13.03 -1.87
N GLU A 25 -17.94 13.67 -2.75
CA GLU A 25 -17.83 13.51 -4.20
C GLU A 25 -17.64 14.86 -4.84
N ASP A 26 -16.66 14.95 -5.74
CA ASP A 26 -16.44 16.12 -6.57
C ASP A 26 -15.76 15.72 -7.89
N ASN A 27 -16.24 16.29 -9.00
CA ASN A 27 -15.66 16.12 -10.35
C ASN A 27 -15.44 14.64 -10.75
N GLY A 28 -16.39 13.76 -10.40
CA GLY A 28 -16.29 12.32 -10.72
C GLY A 28 -15.29 11.54 -9.85
N LEU A 29 -14.80 12.16 -8.78
CA LEU A 29 -13.95 11.55 -7.78
C LEU A 29 -14.70 11.39 -6.46
N ARG A 30 -14.61 10.20 -5.85
CA ARG A 30 -15.11 9.92 -4.51
C ARG A 30 -13.94 9.83 -3.54
N SER A 31 -14.00 10.61 -2.48
CA SER A 31 -12.93 10.82 -1.52
C SER A 31 -13.34 10.35 -0.13
N MET A 32 -12.39 9.75 0.61
CA MET A 32 -12.57 9.33 2.00
C MET A 32 -11.63 10.12 2.91
N TYR A 33 -12.14 10.52 4.07
CA TYR A 33 -11.43 11.25 5.12
C TYR A 33 -11.61 10.54 6.45
N LEU A 34 -10.55 10.48 7.28
CA LEU A 34 -10.55 9.82 8.58
C LEU A 34 -10.19 10.83 9.68
N GLY A 35 -11.18 11.24 10.47
CA GLY A 35 -11.00 12.12 11.63
C GLY A 35 -10.37 13.49 11.35
N SER A 36 -10.07 13.80 10.10
CA SER A 36 -9.42 15.05 9.66
C SER A 36 -9.85 15.44 8.26
N ASP A 37 -9.44 16.65 7.79
CA ASP A 37 -9.64 17.11 6.40
C ASP A 37 -8.58 16.55 5.45
N THR A 38 -7.67 15.70 5.93
CA THR A 38 -6.64 15.08 5.10
C THR A 38 -7.27 13.99 4.27
N LEU A 39 -7.06 14.07 2.95
CA LEU A 39 -7.50 13.07 1.99
C LEU A 39 -6.76 11.76 2.24
N GLN A 40 -7.48 10.70 2.61
CA GLN A 40 -6.91 9.38 2.87
C GLN A 40 -6.99 8.47 1.65
N SER A 41 -8.08 8.54 0.90
CA SER A 41 -8.28 7.70 -0.27
C SER A 41 -9.15 8.41 -1.29
N GLN A 42 -8.95 8.08 -2.57
CA GLN A 42 -9.73 8.64 -3.67
C GLN A 42 -9.97 7.59 -4.75
N MET A 43 -11.16 7.56 -5.28
CA MET A 43 -11.58 6.65 -6.34
C MET A 43 -12.18 7.46 -7.51
N ARG A 44 -11.80 7.15 -8.74
CA ARG A 44 -12.51 7.63 -9.92
C ARG A 44 -13.78 6.79 -10.11
N ILE A 45 -14.94 7.45 -10.17
CA ILE A 45 -16.23 6.76 -10.25
C ILE A 45 -16.38 6.01 -11.58
N SER A 46 -15.86 6.58 -12.68
CA SER A 46 -15.90 5.96 -14.01
C SER A 46 -14.90 4.83 -14.23
N ASP A 47 -13.83 4.76 -13.41
CA ASP A 47 -12.84 3.67 -13.38
C ASP A 47 -12.42 3.39 -11.93
N PRO A 48 -13.18 2.59 -11.19
CA PRO A 48 -12.89 2.30 -9.79
C PRO A 48 -11.54 1.62 -9.54
N ALA A 49 -10.95 0.98 -10.54
CA ALA A 49 -9.65 0.32 -10.43
C ALA A 49 -8.47 1.26 -10.66
N GLU A 50 -8.68 2.49 -11.14
CA GLU A 50 -7.62 3.48 -11.32
C GLU A 50 -6.98 3.86 -9.98
N LEU A 51 -5.64 3.89 -9.94
CA LEU A 51 -4.88 4.40 -8.80
C LEU A 51 -4.72 5.93 -8.91
N VAL A 52 -5.69 6.68 -8.38
CA VAL A 52 -5.75 8.14 -8.49
C VAL A 52 -4.60 8.81 -7.73
N LEU A 53 -4.31 8.36 -6.51
CA LEU A 53 -3.29 8.96 -5.65
C LEU A 53 -1.89 8.44 -5.99
N ALA A 54 -0.91 9.34 -6.09
CA ALA A 54 0.46 9.03 -6.48
C ALA A 54 1.12 7.96 -5.58
N TYR A 55 0.83 7.97 -4.28
CA TYR A 55 1.42 7.00 -3.38
C TYR A 55 0.92 5.56 -3.64
N THR A 56 -0.34 5.40 -4.06
CA THR A 56 -0.87 4.08 -4.40
C THR A 56 -0.21 3.52 -5.67
N ARG A 57 0.11 4.39 -6.65
CA ARG A 57 0.90 4.00 -7.82
C ARG A 57 2.31 3.58 -7.42
N ALA A 58 2.96 4.33 -6.53
CA ALA A 58 4.29 3.96 -6.02
C ALA A 58 4.25 2.61 -5.28
N MET A 59 3.22 2.34 -4.46
CA MET A 59 3.06 1.04 -3.79
C MET A 59 2.84 -0.11 -4.79
N ALA A 60 2.12 0.12 -5.88
CA ALA A 60 1.97 -0.87 -6.96
C ALA A 60 3.32 -1.21 -7.65
N GLY A 61 4.36 -0.38 -7.46
CA GLY A 61 5.73 -0.66 -7.86
C GLY A 61 6.30 -1.96 -7.27
N CYS A 62 5.69 -2.55 -6.23
CA CYS A 62 6.03 -3.89 -5.74
C CYS A 62 5.95 -4.96 -6.85
N LEU A 63 5.15 -4.77 -7.91
CA LEU A 63 5.08 -5.67 -9.05
C LEU A 63 6.39 -5.73 -9.87
N LEU A 64 7.25 -4.71 -9.79
CA LEU A 64 8.60 -4.78 -10.35
C LEU A 64 9.46 -5.86 -9.66
N LEU A 65 9.16 -6.15 -8.40
CA LEU A 65 9.92 -7.07 -7.55
C LEU A 65 9.25 -8.45 -7.48
N GLN A 66 7.91 -8.49 -7.48
CA GLN A 66 7.08 -9.70 -7.52
C GLN A 66 5.96 -9.50 -8.55
N ALA A 67 6.20 -9.94 -9.79
CA ALA A 67 5.33 -9.61 -10.93
C ALA A 67 3.97 -10.33 -10.92
N SER A 68 3.88 -11.49 -10.30
CA SER A 68 2.68 -12.33 -10.34
C SER A 68 2.35 -12.90 -8.95
N PRO A 69 2.04 -12.04 -7.97
CA PRO A 69 1.69 -12.50 -6.63
C PRO A 69 0.35 -13.25 -6.67
N ARG A 70 0.29 -14.43 -6.08
CA ARG A 70 -0.94 -15.25 -5.98
C ARG A 70 -1.75 -14.95 -4.73
N ARG A 71 -1.10 -14.51 -3.66
CA ARG A 71 -1.78 -14.11 -2.42
C ARG A 71 -1.24 -12.77 -1.93
N ILE A 72 -2.12 -11.81 -1.83
CA ILE A 72 -1.80 -10.42 -1.46
C ILE A 72 -2.53 -10.07 -0.17
N LEU A 73 -1.80 -9.54 0.81
CA LEU A 73 -2.37 -8.99 2.02
C LEU A 73 -2.31 -7.45 1.97
N HIS A 74 -3.42 -6.83 2.28
CA HIS A 74 -3.55 -5.38 2.46
C HIS A 74 -3.84 -5.10 3.92
N VAL A 75 -2.94 -4.44 4.64
CA VAL A 75 -3.14 -3.97 6.01
C VAL A 75 -3.47 -2.49 5.98
N GLY A 76 -4.70 -2.18 6.37
CA GLY A 76 -5.36 -0.91 6.07
C GLY A 76 -6.13 -0.99 4.75
N LEU A 77 -7.42 -0.64 4.79
CA LEU A 77 -8.30 -0.69 3.62
C LEU A 77 -8.50 0.70 3.00
N GLY A 78 -8.72 1.72 3.85
CA GLY A 78 -9.11 3.04 3.38
C GLY A 78 -10.30 2.97 2.43
N GLY A 79 -10.26 3.67 1.31
CA GLY A 79 -11.26 3.56 0.24
C GLY A 79 -11.03 2.36 -0.70
N GLY A 80 -10.15 1.42 -0.39
CA GLY A 80 -9.94 0.19 -1.16
C GLY A 80 -9.21 0.35 -2.49
N SER A 81 -8.43 1.40 -2.70
CA SER A 81 -7.76 1.68 -3.98
C SER A 81 -6.81 0.54 -4.39
N LEU A 82 -5.91 0.12 -3.50
CA LEU A 82 -4.98 -0.98 -3.77
C LEU A 82 -5.70 -2.32 -3.96
N PRO A 83 -6.59 -2.76 -3.05
CA PRO A 83 -7.35 -4.00 -3.24
C PRO A 83 -8.11 -4.05 -4.57
N ARG A 84 -8.81 -2.97 -4.97
CA ARG A 84 -9.51 -2.92 -6.26
C ARG A 84 -8.58 -3.04 -7.45
N PHE A 85 -7.46 -2.31 -7.42
CA PHE A 85 -6.46 -2.37 -8.49
C PHE A 85 -5.91 -3.79 -8.65
N PHE A 86 -5.41 -4.39 -7.58
CA PHE A 86 -4.83 -5.73 -7.63
C PHE A 86 -5.87 -6.79 -8.02
N HIS A 87 -7.09 -6.69 -7.50
CA HIS A 87 -8.18 -7.59 -7.87
C HIS A 87 -8.53 -7.50 -9.36
N ALA A 88 -8.61 -6.29 -9.92
CA ALA A 88 -8.96 -6.06 -11.32
C ALA A 88 -7.82 -6.42 -12.29
N ARG A 89 -6.56 -6.16 -11.90
CA ARG A 89 -5.40 -6.29 -12.77
C ARG A 89 -4.67 -7.63 -12.65
N LEU A 90 -4.93 -8.39 -11.59
CA LEU A 90 -4.33 -9.71 -11.34
C LEU A 90 -5.43 -10.75 -11.13
N PRO A 91 -6.03 -11.29 -12.20
CA PRO A 91 -7.18 -12.19 -12.10
C PRO A 91 -6.88 -13.51 -11.38
N GLU A 92 -5.61 -13.89 -11.29
CA GLU A 92 -5.15 -15.10 -10.62
C GLU A 92 -4.80 -14.88 -9.13
N SER A 93 -4.94 -13.66 -8.63
CA SER A 93 -4.57 -13.31 -7.25
C SER A 93 -5.76 -13.34 -6.31
N MET A 94 -5.52 -13.90 -5.11
CA MET A 94 -6.40 -13.81 -3.95
C MET A 94 -5.97 -12.62 -3.10
N ASN A 95 -6.91 -11.73 -2.80
CA ASN A 95 -6.67 -10.54 -1.99
C ASN A 95 -7.32 -10.69 -0.61
N VAL A 96 -6.56 -10.39 0.43
CA VAL A 96 -7.07 -10.29 1.81
C VAL A 96 -6.83 -8.87 2.28
N ALA A 97 -7.87 -8.18 2.75
CA ALA A 97 -7.75 -6.87 3.39
C ALA A 97 -8.09 -6.97 4.87
N VAL A 98 -7.23 -6.40 5.72
CA VAL A 98 -7.46 -6.30 7.16
C VAL A 98 -7.64 -4.84 7.53
N GLU A 99 -8.79 -4.51 8.12
CA GLU A 99 -9.16 -3.14 8.49
C GLU A 99 -9.72 -3.12 9.92
N LEU A 100 -9.19 -2.20 10.74
CA LEU A 100 -9.58 -2.05 12.13
C LEU A 100 -10.96 -1.42 12.29
N ASN A 101 -11.30 -0.47 11.40
CA ASN A 101 -12.53 0.32 11.51
C ASN A 101 -13.68 -0.33 10.69
N PRO A 102 -14.71 -0.90 11.34
CA PRO A 102 -15.83 -1.53 10.64
C PRO A 102 -16.63 -0.52 9.79
N GLN A 103 -16.60 0.79 10.11
CA GLN A 103 -17.24 1.82 9.31
C GLN A 103 -16.51 2.00 7.96
N VAL A 104 -15.18 1.93 7.95
CA VAL A 104 -14.40 1.94 6.71
C VAL A 104 -14.78 0.75 5.84
N VAL A 105 -14.86 -0.45 6.43
CA VAL A 105 -15.28 -1.67 5.69
C VAL A 105 -16.66 -1.49 5.06
N ALA A 106 -17.65 -1.05 5.85
CA ALA A 106 -19.01 -0.86 5.36
C ALA A 106 -19.09 0.17 4.22
N LEU A 107 -18.39 1.29 4.35
CA LEU A 107 -18.34 2.33 3.30
C LEU A 107 -17.58 1.84 2.06
N CYS A 108 -16.52 1.07 2.24
CA CYS A 108 -15.77 0.51 1.12
C CYS A 108 -16.63 -0.43 0.27
N GLN A 109 -17.41 -1.29 0.92
CA GLN A 109 -18.35 -2.19 0.27
C GLN A 109 -19.52 -1.47 -0.39
N SER A 110 -20.12 -0.46 0.27
CA SER A 110 -21.33 0.20 -0.21
C SER A 110 -21.07 1.33 -1.20
N MET A 111 -19.94 2.03 -1.09
CA MET A 111 -19.70 3.26 -1.85
C MET A 111 -18.42 3.21 -2.72
N PHE A 112 -17.43 2.42 -2.36
CA PHE A 112 -16.13 2.42 -3.07
C PHE A 112 -15.93 1.20 -3.97
N CYS A 113 -16.98 0.54 -4.40
CA CYS A 113 -16.94 -0.56 -5.37
C CYS A 113 -15.93 -1.65 -4.99
N LEU A 114 -15.77 -1.94 -3.69
CA LEU A 114 -14.90 -3.03 -3.27
C LEU A 114 -15.45 -4.37 -3.82
N PRO A 115 -14.65 -5.20 -4.49
CA PRO A 115 -15.11 -6.48 -5.00
C PRO A 115 -15.70 -7.37 -3.89
N ALA A 116 -16.72 -8.15 -4.23
CA ALA A 116 -17.44 -9.03 -3.29
C ALA A 116 -17.50 -10.46 -3.81
N ASP A 117 -16.45 -10.92 -4.49
CA ASP A 117 -16.30 -12.29 -4.95
C ASP A 117 -15.29 -13.07 -4.08
N GLU A 118 -15.09 -14.34 -4.40
CA GLU A 118 -14.21 -15.28 -3.71
C GLU A 118 -12.73 -14.87 -3.67
N ARG A 119 -12.29 -14.00 -4.59
CA ARG A 119 -10.92 -13.50 -4.67
C ARG A 119 -10.65 -12.29 -3.76
N MET A 120 -11.67 -11.79 -3.06
CA MET A 120 -11.55 -10.65 -2.15
C MET A 120 -12.13 -10.99 -0.78
N GLN A 121 -11.25 -11.22 0.19
CA GLN A 121 -11.62 -11.43 1.58
C GLN A 121 -11.39 -10.15 2.38
N VAL A 122 -12.36 -9.74 3.20
CA VAL A 122 -12.21 -8.62 4.14
C VAL A 122 -12.33 -9.13 5.57
N VAL A 123 -11.34 -8.80 6.39
CA VAL A 123 -11.27 -9.13 7.81
C VAL A 123 -11.33 -7.84 8.61
N THR A 124 -12.37 -7.68 9.43
CA THR A 124 -12.43 -6.56 10.38
C THR A 124 -11.67 -6.96 11.64
N GLY A 125 -10.57 -6.26 11.94
CA GLY A 125 -9.72 -6.56 13.08
C GLY A 125 -8.40 -5.81 13.08
N ASP A 126 -7.61 -6.03 14.13
CA ASP A 126 -6.29 -5.46 14.28
C ASP A 126 -5.29 -6.15 13.33
N GLY A 127 -4.59 -5.33 12.52
CA GLY A 127 -3.60 -5.80 11.56
C GLY A 127 -2.36 -6.42 12.22
N VAL A 128 -1.99 -5.97 13.41
CA VAL A 128 -0.86 -6.54 14.18
C VAL A 128 -1.22 -7.94 14.67
N ASP A 129 -2.39 -8.09 15.28
CA ASP A 129 -2.89 -9.38 15.74
C ASP A 129 -3.10 -10.36 14.59
N TYR A 130 -3.57 -9.87 13.43
CA TYR A 130 -3.75 -10.71 12.26
C TYR A 130 -2.41 -11.21 11.73
N MET A 131 -1.41 -10.31 11.62
CA MET A 131 -0.09 -10.63 11.09
C MET A 131 0.64 -11.68 11.91
N GLY A 132 0.63 -11.58 13.24
CA GLY A 132 1.29 -12.52 14.15
C GLY A 132 0.80 -13.99 14.07
N ARG A 133 -0.30 -14.23 13.34
CA ARG A 133 -0.85 -15.58 13.10
C ARG A 133 -0.53 -16.14 11.73
N GLN A 134 0.22 -15.39 10.91
CA GLN A 134 0.53 -15.79 9.53
C GLN A 134 1.93 -16.36 9.41
N THR A 135 2.10 -17.40 8.60
CA THR A 135 3.41 -17.98 8.30
C THR A 135 3.44 -18.41 6.83
N ALA A 136 4.39 -17.90 6.06
CA ALA A 136 4.58 -18.19 4.64
C ALA A 136 3.26 -18.23 3.83
N ALA A 137 2.39 -17.27 4.12
CA ALA A 137 1.03 -17.24 3.58
C ALA A 137 0.89 -16.32 2.34
N PHE A 138 1.72 -15.28 2.21
CA PHE A 138 1.55 -14.23 1.22
C PHE A 138 2.79 -14.05 0.33
N ASP A 139 2.56 -13.72 -0.93
CA ASP A 139 3.61 -13.35 -1.88
C ASP A 139 3.90 -11.84 -1.80
N THR A 140 2.87 -11.04 -1.49
CA THR A 140 3.00 -9.60 -1.30
C THR A 140 2.18 -9.15 -0.10
N ILE A 141 2.76 -8.29 0.73
CA ILE A 141 2.07 -7.62 1.85
C ILE A 141 2.20 -6.11 1.62
N LEU A 142 1.06 -5.40 1.68
CA LEU A 142 1.00 -3.95 1.56
C LEU A 142 0.51 -3.36 2.88
N ILE A 143 1.29 -2.45 3.46
CA ILE A 143 0.95 -1.73 4.69
C ILE A 143 0.63 -0.28 4.32
N ASP A 144 -0.65 0.07 4.40
CA ASP A 144 -1.17 1.42 4.15
C ASP A 144 -2.11 1.82 5.29
N ALA A 145 -1.57 1.85 6.51
CA ALA A 145 -2.33 2.06 7.73
C ALA A 145 -1.90 3.35 8.43
N PHE A 146 -2.79 4.34 8.42
CA PHE A 146 -2.61 5.67 8.99
C PHE A 146 -3.71 5.99 9.99
N ASP A 147 -3.38 6.75 11.05
CA ASP A 147 -4.34 7.25 12.05
C ASP A 147 -5.01 8.58 11.63
N GLY A 148 -4.92 8.93 10.37
CA GLY A 148 -5.37 10.20 9.80
C GLY A 148 -4.22 11.16 9.48
N TYR A 149 -3.05 11.02 10.12
CA TYR A 149 -1.88 11.88 9.90
C TYR A 149 -0.57 11.11 9.76
N ASN A 150 -0.39 10.03 10.53
CA ASN A 150 0.86 9.28 10.60
C ASN A 150 0.61 7.79 10.40
N ILE A 151 1.64 7.08 9.91
CA ILE A 151 1.64 5.62 9.95
C ILE A 151 1.53 5.14 11.41
N ILE A 152 0.73 4.12 11.64
CA ILE A 152 0.56 3.53 12.98
C ILE A 152 1.91 2.99 13.45
N THR A 153 2.44 3.54 14.54
CA THR A 153 3.79 3.23 15.03
C THR A 153 4.02 1.74 15.25
N ALA A 154 3.01 0.99 15.70
CA ALA A 154 3.11 -0.45 15.88
C ALA A 154 3.43 -1.19 14.58
N MET A 155 2.97 -0.67 13.42
CA MET A 155 3.16 -1.31 12.09
C MET A 155 4.50 -1.01 11.42
N VAL A 156 5.37 -0.23 12.09
CA VAL A 156 6.78 -0.01 11.68
C VAL A 156 7.75 -0.38 12.80
N ALA A 157 7.26 -1.03 13.86
CA ALA A 157 8.08 -1.58 14.95
C ALA A 157 8.70 -2.92 14.54
N GLU A 158 9.92 -3.20 15.04
CA GLU A 158 10.66 -4.42 14.71
C GLU A 158 9.88 -5.73 14.91
N PRO A 159 9.12 -5.95 16.00
CA PRO A 159 8.34 -7.19 16.16
C PRO A 159 7.35 -7.40 15.03
N PHE A 160 6.60 -6.36 14.65
CA PHE A 160 5.63 -6.45 13.56
C PHE A 160 6.30 -6.67 12.20
N LEU A 161 7.43 -6.01 11.93
CA LEU A 161 8.21 -6.20 10.71
C LEU A 161 8.79 -7.61 10.62
N HIS A 162 9.18 -8.20 11.76
CA HIS A 162 9.56 -9.60 11.83
C HIS A 162 8.38 -10.52 11.48
N ASP A 163 7.20 -10.27 12.04
CA ASP A 163 5.99 -11.03 11.72
C ASP A 163 5.63 -10.89 10.23
N CYS A 164 5.77 -9.71 9.64
CA CYS A 164 5.62 -9.51 8.19
C CYS A 164 6.58 -10.39 7.39
N ARG A 165 7.86 -10.46 7.80
CA ARG A 165 8.85 -11.32 7.16
C ARG A 165 8.46 -12.80 7.27
N MET A 166 7.98 -13.24 8.43
CA MET A 166 7.53 -14.62 8.64
C MET A 166 6.26 -14.94 7.83
N ALA A 167 5.36 -13.99 7.69
CA ALA A 167 4.11 -14.12 6.92
C ALA A 167 4.33 -14.17 5.40
N LEU A 168 5.39 -13.54 4.88
CA LEU A 168 5.77 -13.63 3.49
C LEU A 168 6.26 -15.04 3.13
N ARG A 169 6.06 -15.46 1.90
CA ARG A 169 6.75 -16.60 1.27
C ARG A 169 8.16 -16.21 0.87
N GLU A 170 8.99 -17.20 0.60
CA GLU A 170 10.32 -16.97 0.01
C GLU A 170 10.20 -16.19 -1.31
N GLY A 171 11.03 -15.17 -1.50
CA GLY A 171 10.92 -14.23 -2.62
C GLY A 171 9.77 -13.25 -2.55
N GLY A 172 9.01 -13.22 -1.45
CA GLY A 172 7.90 -12.29 -1.25
C GLY A 172 8.36 -10.87 -0.92
N VAL A 173 7.44 -9.92 -1.09
CA VAL A 173 7.72 -8.48 -0.97
C VAL A 173 6.76 -7.84 0.04
N LEU A 174 7.33 -7.12 1.00
CA LEU A 174 6.61 -6.15 1.84
C LEU A 174 6.70 -4.77 1.18
N ALA A 175 5.57 -4.08 1.04
CA ALA A 175 5.49 -2.68 0.63
C ALA A 175 4.85 -1.85 1.74
N VAL A 176 5.54 -0.82 2.21
CA VAL A 176 5.06 0.06 3.29
C VAL A 176 4.95 1.49 2.76
N ASN A 177 3.79 2.12 2.94
CA ASN A 177 3.63 3.54 2.68
C ASN A 177 4.23 4.36 3.83
N LEU A 178 5.31 5.07 3.57
CA LEU A 178 5.97 5.96 4.53
C LEU A 178 5.85 7.40 4.08
N TRP A 179 5.97 8.32 5.03
CA TRP A 179 6.04 9.75 4.75
C TRP A 179 7.44 10.28 5.01
N SER A 180 8.15 10.73 3.96
CA SER A 180 9.55 11.14 4.03
C SER A 180 9.81 12.37 4.91
N ARG A 181 8.77 13.18 5.17
CA ARG A 181 8.84 14.34 6.08
C ARG A 181 8.56 14.00 7.55
N HIS A 182 8.22 12.73 7.84
CA HIS A 182 8.01 12.31 9.23
C HIS A 182 9.34 12.34 10.01
N PRO A 183 9.38 12.89 11.24
CA PRO A 183 10.65 12.99 12.00
C PRO A 183 11.36 11.66 12.23
N ARG A 184 10.61 10.56 12.28
CA ARG A 184 11.14 9.19 12.46
C ARG A 184 11.26 8.39 11.15
N TYR A 185 11.20 9.04 9.99
CA TYR A 185 11.27 8.35 8.69
C TYR A 185 12.50 7.42 8.56
N HIS A 186 13.68 7.93 8.91
CA HIS A 186 14.92 7.12 8.86
C HIS A 186 14.91 5.97 9.87
N GLN A 187 14.35 6.18 11.07
CA GLN A 187 14.18 5.11 12.06
C GLN A 187 13.26 3.99 11.55
N HIS A 188 12.18 4.34 10.86
CA HIS A 188 11.30 3.34 10.24
C HIS A 188 12.01 2.54 9.15
N LEU A 189 12.82 3.20 8.30
CA LEU A 189 13.63 2.52 7.29
C LEU A 189 14.69 1.62 7.92
N ASP A 190 15.34 2.07 9.00
CA ASP A 190 16.35 1.29 9.68
C ASP A 190 15.76 0.06 10.37
N ALA A 191 14.56 0.17 10.96
CA ALA A 191 13.82 -0.98 11.48
C ALA A 191 13.49 -1.99 10.37
N MET A 192 13.05 -1.52 9.18
CA MET A 192 12.83 -2.39 8.03
C MET A 192 14.12 -3.08 7.56
N ARG A 193 15.24 -2.35 7.48
CA ARG A 193 16.55 -2.91 7.12
C ARG A 193 16.99 -3.97 8.11
N HIS A 194 16.80 -3.71 9.41
CA HIS A 194 17.14 -4.69 10.44
C HIS A 194 16.31 -5.98 10.29
N ALA A 195 14.99 -5.85 10.13
CA ALA A 195 14.09 -7.00 10.01
C ALA A 195 14.30 -7.81 8.72
N PHE A 196 14.81 -7.20 7.63
CA PHE A 196 14.95 -7.82 6.31
C PHE A 196 16.41 -7.92 5.82
N ASP A 197 17.39 -7.98 6.75
CA ASP A 197 18.82 -8.16 6.45
C ASP A 197 19.37 -7.15 5.43
N GLY A 198 18.97 -5.89 5.55
CA GLY A 198 19.38 -4.79 4.68
C GLY A 198 18.63 -4.71 3.34
N ARG A 199 17.84 -5.70 2.97
CA ARG A 199 17.17 -5.79 1.65
C ARG A 199 15.95 -4.87 1.53
N VAL A 200 16.19 -3.57 1.54
CA VAL A 200 15.16 -2.53 1.48
C VAL A 200 15.46 -1.54 0.36
N LEU A 201 14.46 -1.33 -0.48
CA LEU A 201 14.45 -0.32 -1.54
C LEU A 201 13.41 0.74 -1.24
N VAL A 202 13.62 1.94 -1.76
CA VAL A 202 12.66 3.03 -1.63
C VAL A 202 12.27 3.57 -3.02
N LEU A 203 10.98 3.82 -3.21
CA LEU A 203 10.41 4.45 -4.40
C LEU A 203 9.62 5.69 -3.96
N PRO A 204 10.15 6.90 -4.14
CA PRO A 204 9.40 8.12 -3.88
C PRO A 204 8.16 8.19 -4.78
N ALA A 205 7.02 8.57 -4.22
CA ALA A 205 5.85 8.89 -5.01
C ALA A 205 6.07 10.19 -5.79
N GLU A 206 5.39 10.35 -6.92
CA GLU A 206 5.52 11.49 -7.82
C GLU A 206 5.21 12.83 -7.13
N THR A 207 4.34 12.80 -6.12
CA THR A 207 3.90 13.99 -5.39
C THR A 207 3.78 13.71 -3.88
N HIS A 208 3.74 14.77 -3.06
CA HIS A 208 3.32 14.81 -1.65
C HIS A 208 4.26 14.21 -0.59
N GLY A 209 5.44 13.73 -0.95
CA GLY A 209 6.43 13.26 0.01
C GLY A 209 6.18 11.84 0.56
N ASN A 210 5.22 11.10 0.03
CA ASN A 210 5.09 9.68 0.31
C ASN A 210 6.21 8.89 -0.38
N VAL A 211 6.61 7.81 0.25
CA VAL A 211 7.63 6.87 -0.24
C VAL A 211 7.10 5.46 -0.04
N ALA A 212 7.05 4.67 -1.09
CA ALA A 212 6.87 3.23 -0.98
C ALA A 212 8.22 2.61 -0.62
N ALA A 213 8.32 2.02 0.58
CA ALA A 213 9.48 1.26 1.00
C ALA A 213 9.20 -0.23 0.77
N PHE A 214 10.08 -0.90 0.03
CA PHE A 214 9.97 -2.33 -0.29
C PHE A 214 11.02 -3.11 0.47
N ALA A 215 10.62 -4.15 1.20
CA ALA A 215 11.52 -5.09 1.82
C ALA A 215 11.32 -6.49 1.21
N LEU A 216 12.43 -7.19 0.91
CA LEU A 216 12.40 -8.47 0.21
C LEU A 216 12.75 -9.62 1.16
N ARG A 217 11.86 -10.63 1.24
CA ARG A 217 12.17 -11.87 1.94
C ARG A 217 13.00 -12.78 1.06
N ASP A 218 14.12 -13.22 1.61
CA ASP A 218 15.06 -14.26 1.12
C ASP A 218 14.81 -14.73 -0.31
N ALA A 219 15.48 -14.08 -1.26
CA ALA A 219 15.55 -14.54 -2.63
C ALA A 219 16.99 -14.89 -2.96
N PRO A 220 17.40 -16.17 -2.79
CA PRO A 220 18.73 -16.58 -3.21
C PRO A 220 18.89 -16.33 -4.71
N GLY A 221 19.84 -15.46 -5.08
CA GLY A 221 20.19 -15.20 -6.47
C GLY A 221 19.34 -14.19 -7.24
N HIS A 222 18.38 -13.49 -6.63
CA HIS A 222 17.66 -12.39 -7.27
C HIS A 222 18.53 -11.12 -7.29
N ALA A 223 19.51 -11.12 -8.15
CA ALA A 223 20.17 -9.89 -8.55
C ALA A 223 19.14 -9.06 -9.32
N LEU A 224 18.74 -7.90 -8.78
CA LEU A 224 17.82 -6.96 -9.44
C LEU A 224 18.54 -6.27 -10.59
N ARG A 225 18.73 -6.99 -11.70
CA ARG A 225 19.41 -6.48 -12.90
C ARG A 225 18.51 -5.48 -13.62
N PHE A 226 19.10 -4.38 -14.05
CA PHE A 226 18.34 -3.32 -14.73
C PHE A 226 17.71 -3.80 -16.04
N ASP A 227 18.42 -4.60 -16.84
CA ASP A 227 17.86 -5.18 -18.08
C ASP A 227 16.59 -6.00 -17.83
N GLN A 228 16.55 -6.79 -16.76
CA GLN A 228 15.37 -7.56 -16.36
C GLN A 228 14.27 -6.68 -15.78
N LEU A 229 14.61 -5.70 -14.94
CA LEU A 229 13.65 -4.74 -14.38
C LEU A 229 13.00 -3.90 -15.48
N GLU A 230 13.78 -3.41 -16.44
CA GLU A 230 13.28 -2.63 -17.57
C GLU A 230 12.40 -3.45 -18.52
N ALA A 231 12.77 -4.71 -18.79
CA ALA A 231 11.93 -5.62 -19.58
C ALA A 231 10.60 -5.90 -18.88
N ARG A 232 10.65 -6.19 -17.56
CA ARG A 232 9.46 -6.39 -16.72
C ARG A 232 8.62 -5.12 -16.67
N ALA A 233 9.23 -3.95 -16.51
CA ALA A 233 8.53 -2.67 -16.43
C ALA A 233 7.69 -2.40 -17.70
N ARG A 234 8.25 -2.67 -18.88
CA ARG A 234 7.51 -2.53 -20.15
C ARG A 234 6.31 -3.49 -20.20
N ALA A 235 6.51 -4.76 -19.86
CA ALA A 235 5.42 -5.73 -19.83
C ALA A 235 4.30 -5.34 -18.85
N LEU A 236 4.67 -4.92 -17.63
CA LEU A 236 3.71 -4.44 -16.62
C LEU A 236 2.98 -3.16 -17.05
N GLN A 237 3.65 -2.25 -17.76
CA GLN A 237 3.02 -1.05 -18.31
C GLN A 237 1.94 -1.41 -19.35
N ASP A 238 2.26 -2.30 -20.27
CA ASP A 238 1.31 -2.77 -21.31
C ASP A 238 0.10 -3.47 -20.66
N GLU A 239 0.32 -4.24 -19.59
CA GLU A 239 -0.73 -5.01 -18.91
C GLU A 239 -1.59 -4.16 -17.96
N HIS A 240 -0.97 -3.24 -17.20
CA HIS A 240 -1.64 -2.56 -16.08
C HIS A 240 -1.85 -1.07 -16.29
N GLY A 241 -1.22 -0.45 -17.28
CA GLY A 241 -1.40 0.95 -17.64
C GLY A 241 -0.72 1.96 -16.71
N LEU A 242 0.20 1.52 -15.81
CA LEU A 242 1.02 2.39 -14.98
C LEU A 242 2.41 2.58 -15.60
N ASP A 243 3.03 3.74 -15.37
CA ASP A 243 4.38 4.04 -15.89
C ASP A 243 5.48 3.35 -15.06
N PHE A 244 5.55 2.01 -15.17
CA PHE A 244 6.58 1.21 -14.51
C PHE A 244 8.02 1.55 -15.00
N PRO A 245 8.29 1.93 -16.26
CA PRO A 245 9.59 2.41 -16.67
C PRO A 245 10.05 3.65 -15.90
N ALA A 246 9.17 4.62 -15.65
CA ALA A 246 9.50 5.77 -14.80
C ALA A 246 9.77 5.33 -13.34
N MET A 247 9.05 4.33 -12.83
CA MET A 247 9.33 3.77 -11.49
C MET A 247 10.72 3.12 -11.42
N VAL A 248 11.18 2.40 -12.45
CA VAL A 248 12.54 1.85 -12.50
C VAL A 248 13.59 2.97 -12.49
N ALA A 249 13.38 4.04 -13.25
CA ALA A 249 14.27 5.19 -13.23
C ALA A 249 14.30 5.87 -11.84
N ALA A 250 13.16 5.99 -11.16
CA ALA A 250 13.06 6.54 -9.81
C ALA A 250 13.73 5.62 -8.77
N LEU A 251 13.55 4.29 -8.86
CA LEU A 251 14.26 3.31 -8.03
C LEU A 251 15.77 3.44 -8.17
N LYS A 252 16.27 3.55 -9.40
CA LYS A 252 17.71 3.74 -9.67
C LYS A 252 18.24 5.03 -9.04
N LYS A 253 17.49 6.12 -9.11
CA LYS A 253 17.88 7.41 -8.53
C LYS A 253 17.85 7.40 -6.99
N ALA A 254 16.93 6.66 -6.37
CA ALA A 254 16.67 6.72 -4.93
C ALA A 254 17.47 5.68 -4.11
N ASN A 255 18.07 4.69 -4.76
CA ASN A 255 18.75 3.57 -4.08
C ASN A 255 20.18 3.38 -4.56
N GLN A 256 20.97 2.64 -3.79
CA GLN A 256 22.31 2.23 -4.21
C GLN A 256 22.24 1.28 -5.41
N HIS A 257 23.18 1.41 -6.32
CA HIS A 257 23.23 0.59 -7.51
C HIS A 257 24.65 0.51 -8.11
N THR A 258 24.91 -0.54 -8.87
CA THR A 258 26.04 -0.63 -9.82
C THR A 258 25.57 -0.17 -11.21
N ALA A 259 26.43 -0.22 -12.21
CA ALA A 259 26.05 0.06 -13.59
C ALA A 259 24.93 -0.87 -14.11
N SER A 260 24.84 -2.12 -13.61
CA SER A 260 23.94 -3.14 -14.15
C SER A 260 22.89 -3.65 -13.15
N ARG A 261 22.98 -3.29 -11.86
CA ARG A 261 22.15 -3.87 -10.79
C ARG A 261 21.73 -2.85 -9.76
N LEU A 262 20.48 -2.94 -9.33
CA LEU A 262 19.97 -2.30 -8.13
C LEU A 262 20.42 -3.09 -6.91
N LEU A 263 20.85 -2.39 -5.85
CA LEU A 263 21.32 -3.00 -4.60
C LEU A 263 20.26 -2.71 -3.53
N PRO A 264 19.49 -3.72 -3.09
CA PRO A 264 18.53 -3.57 -2.00
C PRO A 264 19.24 -3.47 -0.66
#